data_080a8791dcc073e0c0ac9711fc7ea381
#
_entry.id   080a8791dcc073e0c0ac9711fc7ea381
#
_cell.length_a   1.000
_cell.length_b   1.000
_cell.length_c   1.000
_cell.angle_alpha   90.00
_cell.angle_beta   90.00
_cell.angle_gamma   90.00
#
_symmetry.space_group_name_H-M   'P 1'
#
loop_
_entity.id
_entity.type
_entity.pdbx_description
1 polymer ?
#
loop_
_entity_poly.entity_id
_entity_poly.type
_entity_poly.pdbx_seq_one_letter_code
_entity_poly.pdbx_strand_id
1 'polypeptide(L)'
;MAKDASGESRAGVPLTNLDQPLFDGAGFTKRALVEYLDGVRDRLLPELIDRPLSVIRVHRGQEAFMQKNVPKGTPEWVQTVELWAETSKRKVAYALCNDRRTLVWFANQRAMELHPSLARLPDLDRPTHLVIDLDPPEGDGFPAAVQVAHAVHEVLDDAGLEGAVKTSGAKGLHVFVPIAADVDGAQATAATRALAARVERLAPDIATTAFVKDEREGKVFVD
;
A
#
# COMPACT_ATOMS: atom_id res chain seq x y z
N MET A 1 -2.15 19.47 25.49
CA MET A 1 -3.40 18.69 25.67
C MET A 1 -3.02 17.38 26.30
N ALA A 2 -3.61 17.02 27.45
CA ALA A 2 -3.37 15.76 28.12
C ALA A 2 -3.78 14.61 27.20
N LYS A 3 -2.93 13.58 27.09
CA LYS A 3 -3.30 12.31 26.45
C LYS A 3 -4.39 11.70 27.32
N ASP A 4 -5.62 11.67 26.80
CA ASP A 4 -6.68 10.91 27.44
C ASP A 4 -6.33 9.43 27.31
N ALA A 5 -5.77 8.88 28.38
CA ALA A 5 -5.44 7.48 28.46
C ALA A 5 -6.76 6.77 28.83
N SER A 6 -7.36 6.06 27.88
CA SER A 6 -8.59 5.29 28.11
C SER A 6 -8.41 4.16 29.14
N GLY A 7 -7.19 3.90 29.60
CA GLY A 7 -6.82 2.74 30.41
C GLY A 7 -6.86 1.41 29.62
N GLU A 8 -7.30 1.46 28.36
CA GLU A 8 -7.37 0.28 27.50
C GLU A 8 -6.01 -0.05 26.88
N SER A 9 -5.73 -1.33 26.73
CA SER A 9 -4.56 -1.83 26.02
C SER A 9 -4.93 -3.00 25.11
N ARG A 10 -4.20 -3.17 24.02
CA ARG A 10 -4.36 -4.31 23.11
C ARG A 10 -2.99 -4.78 22.63
N ALA A 11 -2.77 -6.09 22.68
CA ALA A 11 -1.46 -6.68 22.39
C ALA A 11 -0.30 -6.02 23.16
N GLY A 12 -0.54 -5.54 24.39
CA GLY A 12 0.45 -4.84 25.20
C GLY A 12 0.75 -3.39 24.77
N VAL A 13 -0.06 -2.83 23.85
CA VAL A 13 0.03 -1.42 23.43
C VAL A 13 -1.02 -0.60 24.18
N PRO A 14 -0.66 0.40 25.00
CA PRO A 14 -1.61 1.33 25.59
C PRO A 14 -2.30 2.15 24.47
N LEU A 15 -3.63 2.15 24.48
CA LEU A 15 -4.43 2.86 23.49
C LEU A 15 -4.81 4.25 24.00
N THR A 16 -4.88 5.21 23.10
CA THR A 16 -5.19 6.61 23.44
C THR A 16 -6.20 7.19 22.49
N ASN A 17 -7.07 8.08 22.98
CA ASN A 17 -8.03 8.85 22.17
C ASN A 17 -8.86 7.95 21.24
N LEU A 18 -9.37 6.83 21.73
CA LEU A 18 -10.05 5.81 20.92
C LEU A 18 -11.32 6.31 20.26
N ASP A 19 -12.08 7.18 20.95
CA ASP A 19 -13.35 7.67 20.45
C ASP A 19 -13.20 8.91 19.53
N GLN A 20 -11.96 9.29 19.24
CA GLN A 20 -11.69 10.40 18.33
C GLN A 20 -12.02 9.99 16.89
N PRO A 21 -12.87 10.77 16.18
CA PRO A 21 -13.13 10.55 14.75
C PRO A 21 -11.84 10.71 13.92
N LEU A 22 -11.68 9.88 12.91
CA LEU A 22 -10.55 9.94 11.98
C LEU A 22 -10.84 10.88 10.80
N PHE A 23 -12.10 11.01 10.42
CA PHE A 23 -12.55 11.88 9.34
C PHE A 23 -13.71 12.75 9.83
N ASP A 24 -13.78 13.98 9.33
CA ASP A 24 -14.90 14.88 9.64
C ASP A 24 -16.19 14.35 8.99
N GLY A 25 -17.26 14.30 9.78
CA GLY A 25 -18.58 13.84 9.32
C GLY A 25 -18.73 12.32 9.15
N ALA A 26 -17.67 11.53 9.24
CA ALA A 26 -17.75 10.08 9.24
C ALA A 26 -17.76 9.56 10.68
N GLY A 27 -18.69 8.64 10.99
CA GLY A 27 -18.74 7.99 12.30
C GLY A 27 -17.58 7.00 12.58
N PHE A 28 -16.51 7.05 11.78
CA PHE A 28 -15.37 6.15 11.87
C PHE A 28 -14.33 6.70 12.86
N THR A 29 -14.13 5.98 13.95
CA THR A 29 -13.25 6.39 15.04
C THR A 29 -11.92 5.64 15.01
N LYS A 30 -10.96 6.12 15.81
CA LYS A 30 -9.70 5.40 16.02
C LYS A 30 -9.91 4.00 16.63
N ARG A 31 -10.93 3.82 17.47
CA ARG A 31 -11.34 2.50 17.99
C ARG A 31 -11.65 1.54 16.84
N ALA A 32 -12.50 1.98 15.90
CA ALA A 32 -12.87 1.17 14.76
C ALA A 32 -11.66 0.78 13.90
N LEU A 33 -10.68 1.68 13.72
CA LEU A 33 -9.43 1.35 13.03
C LEU A 33 -8.61 0.29 13.76
N VAL A 34 -8.46 0.43 15.07
CA VAL A 34 -7.73 -0.56 15.90
C VAL A 34 -8.42 -1.92 15.85
N GLU A 35 -9.73 -1.95 15.96
CA GLU A 35 -10.53 -3.18 15.90
C GLU A 35 -10.45 -3.84 14.52
N TYR A 36 -10.53 -3.04 13.45
CA TYR A 36 -10.43 -3.53 12.08
C TYR A 36 -9.06 -4.16 11.81
N LEU A 37 -7.96 -3.42 12.04
CA LEU A 37 -6.61 -3.93 11.74
C LEU A 37 -6.26 -5.16 12.61
N ASP A 38 -6.68 -5.16 13.88
CA ASP A 38 -6.50 -6.32 14.74
C ASP A 38 -7.36 -7.52 14.30
N GLY A 39 -8.57 -7.26 13.80
CA GLY A 39 -9.48 -8.28 13.28
C GLY A 39 -9.00 -8.99 12.01
N VAL A 40 -8.33 -8.25 11.12
CA VAL A 40 -7.80 -8.79 9.85
C VAL A 40 -6.33 -9.22 9.93
N ARG A 41 -5.70 -9.15 11.10
CA ARG A 41 -4.25 -9.35 11.30
C ARG A 41 -3.72 -10.65 10.71
N ASP A 42 -4.48 -11.75 10.83
CA ASP A 42 -4.02 -13.08 10.40
C ASP A 42 -3.88 -13.18 8.87
N ARG A 43 -4.58 -12.31 8.14
CA ARG A 43 -4.46 -12.15 6.69
C ARG A 43 -3.49 -11.06 6.28
N LEU A 44 -3.37 -10.01 7.10
CA LEU A 44 -2.58 -8.83 6.78
C LEU A 44 -1.10 -9.00 7.14
N LEU A 45 -0.78 -9.57 8.30
CA LEU A 45 0.60 -9.72 8.75
C LEU A 45 1.49 -10.49 7.78
N PRO A 46 1.06 -11.61 7.16
CA PRO A 46 1.90 -12.31 6.18
C PRO A 46 2.39 -11.43 5.02
N GLU A 47 1.60 -10.41 4.65
CA GLU A 47 1.96 -9.48 3.58
C GLU A 47 2.87 -8.33 4.04
N LEU A 48 3.04 -8.15 5.35
CA LEU A 48 3.85 -7.08 5.93
C LEU A 48 5.22 -7.57 6.47
N ILE A 49 5.35 -8.87 6.76
CA ILE A 49 6.55 -9.44 7.37
C ILE A 49 7.79 -9.12 6.54
N ASP A 50 8.83 -8.60 7.25
CA ASP A 50 10.15 -8.25 6.72
C ASP A 50 10.14 -7.24 5.56
N ARG A 51 9.06 -6.48 5.43
CA ARG A 51 8.96 -5.41 4.44
C ARG A 51 9.12 -4.04 5.10
N PRO A 52 10.09 -3.22 4.66
CA PRO A 52 10.13 -1.81 5.04
C PRO A 52 8.79 -1.14 4.76
N LEU A 53 8.16 -0.58 5.80
CA LEU A 53 6.80 -0.09 5.74
C LEU A 53 6.73 1.44 5.77
N SER A 54 6.09 2.03 4.77
CA SER A 54 5.60 3.40 4.80
C SER A 54 4.11 3.40 5.14
N VAL A 55 3.62 4.44 5.77
CA VAL A 55 2.20 4.55 6.12
C VAL A 55 1.65 5.93 5.80
N ILE A 56 0.38 6.01 5.42
CA ILE A 56 -0.35 7.28 5.43
C ILE A 56 -1.10 7.39 6.77
N ARG A 57 -0.83 8.49 7.46
CA ARG A 57 -1.47 8.79 8.73
C ARG A 57 -2.45 9.94 8.58
N VAL A 58 -3.56 9.85 9.33
CA VAL A 58 -4.59 10.87 9.36
C VAL A 58 -4.61 11.55 10.73
N HIS A 59 -4.67 12.86 10.74
CA HIS A 59 -4.82 13.67 11.95
C HIS A 59 -5.97 14.65 11.75
N ARG A 60 -6.81 14.76 12.77
CA ARG A 60 -7.94 15.69 12.72
C ARG A 60 -7.48 17.12 12.41
N GLY A 61 -8.12 17.75 11.43
CA GLY A 61 -7.81 19.11 11.02
C GLY A 61 -6.48 19.29 10.29
N GLN A 62 -5.89 18.21 9.80
CA GLN A 62 -4.67 18.20 8.99
C GLN A 62 -4.87 17.30 7.77
N GLU A 63 -4.19 17.60 6.69
CA GLU A 63 -4.11 16.70 5.55
C GLU A 63 -3.42 15.39 5.94
N ALA A 64 -3.85 14.30 5.30
CA ALA A 64 -3.19 13.02 5.43
C ALA A 64 -1.75 13.11 4.90
N PHE A 65 -0.80 12.48 5.56
CA PHE A 65 0.60 12.56 5.18
C PHE A 65 1.30 11.21 5.17
N MET A 66 2.20 11.05 4.20
CA MET A 66 3.07 9.88 4.10
C MET A 66 4.20 9.95 5.13
N GLN A 67 4.26 8.94 6.00
CA GLN A 67 5.35 8.75 6.94
C GLN A 67 6.19 7.55 6.53
N LYS A 68 7.43 7.82 6.14
CA LYS A 68 8.46 6.80 5.86
C LYS A 68 9.34 6.57 7.07
N ASN A 69 9.85 7.65 7.65
CA ASN A 69 10.72 7.58 8.81
C ASN A 69 9.93 7.38 10.10
N VAL A 70 10.34 6.44 10.94
CA VAL A 70 9.71 6.26 12.25
C VAL A 70 9.84 7.52 13.10
N PRO A 71 8.80 7.91 13.86
CA PRO A 71 8.83 9.14 14.66
C PRO A 71 9.75 8.99 15.86
N LYS A 72 10.20 10.13 16.38
CA LYS A 72 10.86 10.17 17.71
C LYS A 72 9.93 9.57 18.77
N GLY A 73 10.47 8.72 19.63
CA GLY A 73 9.71 8.03 20.67
C GLY A 73 8.98 6.78 20.18
N THR A 74 9.33 6.26 19.00
CA THR A 74 8.96 4.91 18.60
C THR A 74 9.44 3.93 19.67
N PRO A 75 8.58 3.01 20.15
CA PRO A 75 8.99 2.04 21.16
C PRO A 75 10.14 1.16 20.68
N GLU A 76 11.07 0.83 21.58
CA GLU A 76 12.25 0.00 21.26
C GLU A 76 11.90 -1.41 20.71
N TRP A 77 10.73 -1.91 21.03
CA TRP A 77 10.25 -3.21 20.52
C TRP A 77 9.71 -3.15 19.08
N VAL A 78 9.54 -1.96 18.48
CA VAL A 78 9.24 -1.84 17.06
C VAL A 78 10.54 -2.03 16.28
N GLN A 79 10.62 -3.11 15.54
CA GLN A 79 11.78 -3.39 14.69
C GLN A 79 11.89 -2.35 13.58
N THR A 80 13.11 -1.94 13.27
CA THR A 80 13.37 -0.96 12.22
C THR A 80 14.55 -1.36 11.35
N VAL A 81 14.56 -0.88 10.11
CA VAL A 81 15.69 -0.97 9.19
C VAL A 81 16.05 0.40 8.65
N GLU A 82 17.33 0.74 8.63
CA GLU A 82 17.80 1.98 8.01
C GLU A 82 18.14 1.75 6.54
N LEU A 83 17.50 2.52 5.67
CA LEU A 83 17.74 2.49 4.24
C LEU A 83 18.12 3.87 3.73
N TRP A 84 18.95 3.92 2.69
CA TRP A 84 19.26 5.15 1.99
C TRP A 84 18.08 5.57 1.12
N ALA A 85 17.60 6.80 1.27
CA ALA A 85 16.53 7.36 0.47
C ALA A 85 17.09 8.35 -0.56
N GLU A 86 17.11 7.93 -1.82
CA GLU A 86 17.68 8.73 -2.91
C GLU A 86 17.00 10.09 -3.09
N THR A 87 15.69 10.16 -2.90
CA THR A 87 14.91 11.41 -3.03
C THR A 87 15.26 12.46 -1.98
N SER A 88 15.57 12.04 -0.75
CA SER A 88 15.92 12.95 0.36
C SER A 88 17.40 12.98 0.69
N LYS A 89 18.24 12.18 0.01
CA LYS A 89 19.69 12.04 0.19
C LYS A 89 20.09 11.84 1.66
N ARG A 90 19.35 10.97 2.36
CA ARG A 90 19.59 10.65 3.77
C ARG A 90 19.17 9.23 4.09
N LYS A 91 19.66 8.70 5.22
CA LYS A 91 19.14 7.48 5.82
C LYS A 91 17.75 7.72 6.41
N VAL A 92 16.86 6.79 6.19
CA VAL A 92 15.49 6.76 6.69
C VAL A 92 15.30 5.45 7.44
N ALA A 93 14.83 5.51 8.68
CA ALA A 93 14.48 4.34 9.46
C ALA A 93 13.03 3.94 9.18
N TYR A 94 12.85 2.82 8.48
CA TYR A 94 11.53 2.23 8.23
C TYR A 94 11.18 1.25 9.33
N ALA A 95 9.92 1.21 9.74
CA ALA A 95 9.44 0.16 10.63
C ALA A 95 9.20 -1.14 9.85
N LEU A 96 9.35 -2.26 10.55
CA LEU A 96 8.95 -3.59 10.10
C LEU A 96 7.73 -4.02 10.93
N CYS A 97 6.62 -4.31 10.27
CA CYS A 97 5.40 -4.76 10.94
C CYS A 97 5.34 -6.29 10.98
N ASN A 98 6.21 -6.88 11.81
CA ASN A 98 6.41 -8.34 11.88
C ASN A 98 5.48 -9.04 12.87
N ASP A 99 4.72 -8.31 13.66
CA ASP A 99 3.88 -8.87 14.70
C ASP A 99 2.61 -8.05 14.97
N ARG A 100 1.67 -8.68 15.68
CA ARG A 100 0.41 -8.08 16.09
C ARG A 100 0.59 -6.79 16.89
N ARG A 101 1.59 -6.75 17.76
CA ARG A 101 1.85 -5.59 18.63
C ARG A 101 2.19 -4.35 17.82
N THR A 102 3.07 -4.52 16.82
CA THR A 102 3.45 -3.46 15.89
C THR A 102 2.28 -3.00 15.03
N LEU A 103 1.45 -3.93 14.55
CA LEU A 103 0.24 -3.60 13.79
C LEU A 103 -0.75 -2.77 14.63
N VAL A 104 -1.01 -3.16 15.87
CA VAL A 104 -1.85 -2.40 16.81
C VAL A 104 -1.23 -1.04 17.14
N TRP A 105 0.09 -0.95 17.24
CA TRP A 105 0.78 0.33 17.43
C TRP A 105 0.56 1.26 16.23
N PHE A 106 0.66 0.77 15.00
CA PHE A 106 0.35 1.55 13.79
C PHE A 106 -1.10 2.04 13.79
N ALA A 107 -2.06 1.17 14.13
CA ALA A 107 -3.46 1.56 14.28
C ALA A 107 -3.63 2.68 15.31
N ASN A 108 -2.96 2.55 16.47
CA ASN A 108 -2.96 3.59 17.50
C ASN A 108 -2.28 4.89 17.06
N GLN A 109 -1.36 4.85 16.08
CA GLN A 109 -0.77 6.00 15.41
C GLN A 109 -1.63 6.54 14.26
N ARG A 110 -2.82 5.97 14.01
CA ARG A 110 -3.77 6.34 12.93
C ARG A 110 -3.17 6.13 11.53
N ALA A 111 -2.43 5.04 11.35
CA ALA A 111 -1.99 4.60 10.04
C ALA A 111 -3.20 3.98 9.29
N MET A 112 -3.71 4.72 8.31
CA MET A 112 -4.88 4.32 7.51
C MET A 112 -4.49 3.51 6.29
N GLU A 113 -3.34 3.84 5.69
CA GLU A 113 -2.81 3.09 4.56
C GLU A 113 -1.46 2.52 4.92
N LEU A 114 -1.24 1.29 4.52
CA LEU A 114 0.00 0.54 4.72
C LEU A 114 0.64 0.30 3.36
N HIS A 115 1.84 0.84 3.15
CA HIS A 115 2.60 0.74 1.91
C HIS A 115 3.88 -0.08 2.15
N PRO A 116 3.80 -1.42 2.16
CA PRO A 116 4.97 -2.26 2.30
C PRO A 116 5.83 -2.23 1.04
N SER A 117 7.13 -2.35 1.19
CA SER A 117 8.03 -2.62 0.07
C SER A 117 7.62 -3.90 -0.66
N LEU A 118 7.77 -3.95 -1.98
CA LEU A 118 7.54 -5.18 -2.75
C LEU A 118 8.61 -6.25 -2.47
N ALA A 119 9.78 -5.83 -1.99
CA ALA A 119 10.84 -6.73 -1.56
C ALA A 119 10.82 -6.95 -0.05
N ARG A 120 11.42 -8.05 0.41
CA ARG A 120 11.58 -8.42 1.82
C ARG A 120 13.05 -8.40 2.21
N LEU A 121 13.33 -8.10 3.47
CA LEU A 121 14.66 -8.33 4.03
C LEU A 121 15.01 -9.84 3.98
N PRO A 122 16.28 -10.17 3.83
CA PRO A 122 17.42 -9.24 3.73
C PRO A 122 17.67 -8.68 2.32
N ASP A 123 16.98 -9.18 1.27
CA ASP A 123 17.24 -8.84 -0.12
C ASP A 123 16.17 -7.85 -0.64
N LEU A 124 16.47 -6.55 -0.59
CA LEU A 124 15.57 -5.50 -1.03
C LEU A 124 15.66 -5.19 -2.54
N ASP A 125 16.59 -5.81 -3.25
CA ASP A 125 16.73 -5.66 -4.70
C ASP A 125 15.83 -6.63 -5.47
N ARG A 126 15.25 -7.62 -4.78
CA ARG A 126 14.38 -8.64 -5.37
C ARG A 126 12.96 -8.54 -4.86
N PRO A 127 12.05 -7.97 -5.65
CA PRO A 127 10.63 -7.94 -5.31
C PRO A 127 10.02 -9.35 -5.37
N THR A 128 9.01 -9.60 -4.56
CA THR A 128 8.28 -10.87 -4.53
C THR A 128 7.11 -10.90 -5.51
N HIS A 129 6.72 -9.73 -6.02
CA HIS A 129 5.59 -9.54 -6.92
C HIS A 129 5.88 -8.41 -7.90
N LEU A 130 5.30 -8.49 -9.10
CA LEU A 130 4.95 -7.31 -9.88
C LEU A 130 3.62 -6.76 -9.36
N VAL A 131 3.42 -5.48 -9.46
CA VAL A 131 2.11 -4.85 -9.22
C VAL A 131 1.77 -4.04 -10.46
N ILE A 132 0.63 -4.34 -11.06
CA ILE A 132 0.06 -3.54 -12.14
C ILE A 132 -1.02 -2.67 -11.48
N ASP A 133 -0.79 -1.36 -11.44
CA ASP A 133 -1.75 -0.39 -10.92
C ASP A 133 -2.67 0.08 -12.06
N LEU A 134 -3.98 0.00 -11.80
CA LEU A 134 -5.03 0.45 -12.72
C LEU A 134 -5.68 1.70 -12.12
N ASP A 135 -5.25 2.87 -12.61
CA ASP A 135 -5.70 4.18 -12.13
C ASP A 135 -6.72 4.79 -13.12
N PRO A 136 -8.02 4.65 -12.85
CA PRO A 136 -9.06 5.18 -13.73
C PRO A 136 -9.15 6.71 -13.63
N PRO A 137 -9.78 7.37 -14.61
CA PRO A 137 -10.08 8.79 -14.54
C PRO A 137 -10.97 9.14 -13.33
N GLU A 138 -11.04 10.41 -13.00
CA GLU A 138 -11.89 10.92 -11.93
C GLU A 138 -13.39 10.64 -12.22
N GLY A 139 -14.19 10.54 -11.16
CA GLY A 139 -15.62 10.24 -11.25
C GLY A 139 -15.91 8.74 -11.30
N ASP A 140 -16.83 8.30 -12.15
CA ASP A 140 -17.30 6.91 -12.25
C ASP A 140 -16.38 6.00 -13.09
N GLY A 141 -15.06 6.16 -12.95
CA GLY A 141 -14.08 5.39 -13.73
C GLY A 141 -13.89 3.93 -13.31
N PHE A 142 -14.45 3.49 -12.17
CA PHE A 142 -14.25 2.13 -11.66
C PHE A 142 -14.70 1.02 -12.62
N PRO A 143 -15.85 1.10 -13.32
CA PRO A 143 -16.22 0.11 -14.32
C PRO A 143 -15.19 -0.03 -15.46
N ALA A 144 -14.54 1.06 -15.87
CA ALA A 144 -13.47 1.01 -16.86
C ALA A 144 -12.22 0.29 -16.30
N ALA A 145 -11.86 0.55 -15.04
CA ALA A 145 -10.78 -0.18 -14.37
C ALA A 145 -11.05 -1.69 -14.31
N VAL A 146 -12.30 -2.11 -14.10
CA VAL A 146 -12.70 -3.52 -14.14
C VAL A 146 -12.52 -4.12 -15.55
N GLN A 147 -12.91 -3.38 -16.59
CA GLN A 147 -12.73 -3.84 -17.98
C GLN A 147 -11.23 -3.97 -18.31
N VAL A 148 -10.41 -3.00 -17.92
CA VAL A 148 -8.94 -3.08 -18.11
C VAL A 148 -8.34 -4.22 -17.29
N ALA A 149 -8.85 -4.52 -16.08
CA ALA A 149 -8.41 -5.68 -15.29
C ALA A 149 -8.68 -7.02 -16.02
N HIS A 150 -9.77 -7.13 -16.78
CA HIS A 150 -9.99 -8.29 -17.64
C HIS A 150 -8.98 -8.37 -18.80
N ALA A 151 -8.61 -7.23 -19.40
CA ALA A 151 -7.54 -7.21 -20.41
C ALA A 151 -6.18 -7.57 -19.80
N VAL A 152 -5.90 -7.16 -18.55
CA VAL A 152 -4.71 -7.60 -17.80
C VAL A 152 -4.73 -9.12 -17.61
N HIS A 153 -5.87 -9.69 -17.23
CA HIS A 153 -6.01 -11.14 -17.04
C HIS A 153 -5.67 -11.88 -18.35
N GLU A 154 -6.24 -11.46 -19.49
CA GLU A 154 -5.96 -12.06 -20.79
C GLU A 154 -4.46 -11.99 -21.15
N VAL A 155 -3.82 -10.83 -20.92
CA VAL A 155 -2.38 -10.67 -21.16
C VAL A 155 -1.53 -11.56 -20.24
N LEU A 156 -1.95 -11.77 -18.99
CA LEU A 156 -1.26 -12.66 -18.04
C LEU A 156 -1.42 -14.12 -18.46
N ASP A 157 -2.63 -14.54 -18.82
CA ASP A 157 -2.90 -15.91 -19.31
C ASP A 157 -2.05 -16.25 -20.54
N ASP A 158 -1.98 -15.35 -21.51
CA ASP A 158 -1.11 -15.48 -22.69
C ASP A 158 0.39 -15.60 -22.36
N ALA A 159 0.79 -14.99 -21.24
CA ALA A 159 2.16 -15.04 -20.75
C ALA A 159 2.43 -16.25 -19.83
N GLY A 160 1.41 -17.05 -19.50
CA GLY A 160 1.49 -18.14 -18.56
C GLY A 160 1.73 -17.67 -17.12
N LEU A 161 1.22 -16.49 -16.76
CA LEU A 161 1.34 -15.87 -15.44
C LEU A 161 0.00 -15.87 -14.73
N GLU A 162 0.03 -16.07 -13.41
CA GLU A 162 -1.13 -15.95 -12.55
C GLU A 162 -1.10 -14.61 -11.82
N GLY A 163 -2.26 -13.97 -11.65
CA GLY A 163 -2.40 -12.73 -10.93
C GLY A 163 -3.59 -12.71 -9.98
N ALA A 164 -3.49 -11.95 -8.91
CA ALA A 164 -4.57 -11.70 -7.97
C ALA A 164 -4.94 -10.21 -7.98
N VAL A 165 -6.23 -9.92 -8.22
CA VAL A 165 -6.74 -8.55 -8.22
C VAL A 165 -7.28 -8.15 -6.85
N LYS A 166 -7.02 -6.91 -6.45
CA LYS A 166 -7.65 -6.25 -5.29
C LYS A 166 -8.02 -4.82 -5.59
N THR A 167 -8.97 -4.27 -4.85
CA THR A 167 -9.25 -2.82 -4.89
C THR A 167 -8.07 -2.04 -4.32
N SER A 168 -7.73 -0.88 -4.91
CA SER A 168 -6.65 -0.02 -4.41
C SER A 168 -6.98 0.60 -3.04
N GLY A 169 -8.26 0.71 -2.72
CA GLY A 169 -8.76 1.43 -1.53
C GLY A 169 -9.14 2.89 -1.83
N ALA A 170 -8.86 3.37 -3.03
CA ALA A 170 -9.31 4.66 -3.54
C ALA A 170 -10.28 4.44 -4.72
N LYS A 171 -9.85 4.61 -5.94
CA LYS A 171 -10.70 4.57 -7.14
C LYS A 171 -10.36 3.45 -8.14
N GLY A 172 -9.23 2.76 -7.96
CA GLY A 172 -8.68 1.81 -8.92
C GLY A 172 -8.52 0.39 -8.39
N LEU A 173 -7.72 -0.38 -9.12
CA LEU A 173 -7.41 -1.77 -8.84
C LEU A 173 -5.90 -2.00 -8.90
N HIS A 174 -5.39 -2.92 -8.09
CA HIS A 174 -4.05 -3.45 -8.20
C HIS A 174 -4.11 -4.92 -8.61
N VAL A 175 -3.29 -5.34 -9.56
CA VAL A 175 -3.08 -6.75 -9.90
C VAL A 175 -1.70 -7.16 -9.44
N PHE A 176 -1.64 -8.09 -8.49
CA PHE A 176 -0.41 -8.65 -7.94
C PHE A 176 -0.05 -9.92 -8.70
N VAL A 177 1.14 -9.97 -9.26
CA VAL A 177 1.66 -11.13 -9.99
C VAL A 177 2.89 -11.65 -9.26
N PRO A 178 2.85 -12.85 -8.65
CA PRO A 178 4.03 -13.45 -8.03
C PRO A 178 5.13 -13.67 -9.07
N ILE A 179 6.39 -13.44 -8.67
CA ILE A 179 7.55 -13.63 -9.54
C ILE A 179 8.58 -14.52 -8.89
N ALA A 180 9.46 -15.11 -9.72
CA ALA A 180 10.53 -15.96 -9.26
C ALA A 180 11.56 -15.18 -8.42
N ALA A 181 12.17 -15.85 -7.45
CA ALA A 181 13.06 -15.24 -6.47
C ALA A 181 14.39 -14.73 -7.06
N ASP A 182 14.73 -15.09 -8.29
CA ASP A 182 15.94 -14.65 -9.01
C ASP A 182 15.71 -13.39 -9.88
N VAL A 183 14.48 -12.90 -9.94
CA VAL A 183 14.14 -11.66 -10.69
C VAL A 183 14.49 -10.44 -9.84
N ASP A 184 15.34 -9.56 -10.37
CA ASP A 184 15.68 -8.30 -9.71
C ASP A 184 14.67 -7.18 -10.02
N GLY A 185 14.81 -6.03 -9.31
CA GLY A 185 13.89 -4.89 -9.45
C GLY A 185 13.90 -4.27 -10.85
N ALA A 186 15.04 -4.29 -11.56
CA ALA A 186 15.12 -3.76 -12.93
C ALA A 186 14.38 -4.66 -13.92
N GLN A 187 14.57 -5.98 -13.80
CA GLN A 187 13.85 -6.99 -14.57
C GLN A 187 12.35 -6.94 -14.28
N ALA A 188 11.96 -6.84 -13.01
CA ALA A 188 10.55 -6.70 -12.59
C ALA A 188 9.91 -5.45 -13.22
N THR A 189 10.58 -4.30 -13.16
CA THR A 189 10.10 -3.06 -13.77
C THR A 189 9.95 -3.18 -15.29
N ALA A 190 10.92 -3.79 -15.95
CA ALA A 190 10.87 -4.01 -17.40
C ALA A 190 9.70 -4.93 -17.80
N ALA A 191 9.48 -6.01 -17.02
CA ALA A 191 8.36 -6.93 -17.23
C ALA A 191 7.00 -6.22 -17.03
N THR A 192 6.84 -5.44 -15.96
CA THR A 192 5.59 -4.69 -15.72
C THR A 192 5.29 -3.74 -16.88
N ARG A 193 6.28 -2.98 -17.34
CA ARG A 193 6.10 -2.08 -18.52
C ARG A 193 5.74 -2.85 -19.79
N ALA A 194 6.34 -4.01 -20.03
CA ALA A 194 6.01 -4.84 -21.18
C ALA A 194 4.58 -5.37 -21.12
N LEU A 195 4.12 -5.80 -19.94
CA LEU A 195 2.73 -6.23 -19.71
C LEU A 195 1.76 -5.07 -19.90
N ALA A 196 2.02 -3.91 -19.30
CA ALA A 196 1.19 -2.72 -19.45
C ALA A 196 1.05 -2.29 -20.93
N ALA A 197 2.15 -2.29 -21.70
CA ALA A 197 2.11 -1.99 -23.12
C ALA A 197 1.33 -3.04 -23.94
N ARG A 198 1.28 -4.30 -23.51
CA ARG A 198 0.41 -5.32 -24.13
C ARG A 198 -1.06 -5.05 -23.82
N VAL A 199 -1.38 -4.67 -22.58
CA VAL A 199 -2.75 -4.30 -22.17
C VAL A 199 -3.25 -3.09 -22.98
N GLU A 200 -2.43 -2.05 -23.14
CA GLU A 200 -2.78 -0.89 -23.96
C GLU A 200 -3.05 -1.26 -25.42
N ARG A 201 -2.26 -2.15 -26.01
CA ARG A 201 -2.51 -2.65 -27.39
C ARG A 201 -3.77 -3.49 -27.49
N LEU A 202 -4.13 -4.26 -26.46
CA LEU A 202 -5.33 -5.09 -26.44
C LEU A 202 -6.59 -4.26 -26.24
N ALA A 203 -6.51 -3.19 -25.44
CA ALA A 203 -7.65 -2.35 -25.10
C ALA A 203 -7.36 -0.84 -25.33
N PRO A 204 -7.00 -0.42 -26.56
CA PRO A 204 -6.47 0.92 -26.84
C PRO A 204 -7.46 2.05 -26.59
N ASP A 205 -8.77 1.75 -26.58
CA ASP A 205 -9.82 2.73 -26.37
C ASP A 205 -10.04 3.07 -24.88
N ILE A 206 -9.63 2.18 -23.96
CA ILE A 206 -9.90 2.32 -22.52
C ILE A 206 -8.66 2.25 -21.63
N ALA A 207 -7.51 1.81 -22.15
CA ALA A 207 -6.25 1.69 -21.41
C ALA A 207 -5.16 2.57 -22.02
N THR A 208 -4.27 3.10 -21.20
CA THR A 208 -3.10 3.86 -21.63
C THR A 208 -1.93 3.68 -20.67
N THR A 209 -0.70 3.76 -21.21
CA THR A 209 0.54 3.82 -20.43
C THR A 209 1.10 5.25 -20.33
N ALA A 210 0.35 6.27 -20.78
CA ALA A 210 0.76 7.67 -20.74
C ALA A 210 0.92 8.14 -19.28
N PHE A 211 2.16 8.48 -18.90
CA PHE A 211 2.48 8.96 -17.55
C PHE A 211 1.85 10.34 -17.26
N VAL A 212 1.85 11.22 -18.26
CA VAL A 212 1.30 12.58 -18.14
C VAL A 212 -0.23 12.51 -18.14
N LYS A 213 -0.86 13.08 -17.10
CA LYS A 213 -2.32 13.00 -16.93
C LYS A 213 -3.11 13.55 -18.12
N ASP A 214 -2.68 14.66 -18.70
CA ASP A 214 -3.36 15.31 -19.81
C ASP A 214 -3.32 14.46 -21.10
N GLU A 215 -2.38 13.52 -21.21
CA GLU A 215 -2.24 12.61 -22.34
C GLU A 215 -3.09 11.34 -22.21
N ARG A 216 -3.70 11.11 -21.04
CA ARG A 216 -4.48 9.89 -20.76
C ARG A 216 -5.86 9.84 -21.42
N GLU A 217 -6.36 11.00 -21.92
CA GLU A 217 -7.62 11.11 -22.68
C GLU A 217 -8.83 10.44 -22.03
N GLY A 218 -8.91 10.43 -20.69
CA GLY A 218 -9.98 9.78 -19.95
C GLY A 218 -9.89 8.26 -19.89
N LYS A 219 -8.76 7.68 -20.28
CA LYS A 219 -8.49 6.22 -20.18
C LYS A 219 -7.94 5.84 -18.81
N VAL A 220 -7.99 4.55 -18.51
CA VAL A 220 -7.36 3.96 -17.33
C VAL A 220 -5.84 3.92 -17.55
N PHE A 221 -5.10 4.51 -16.64
CA PHE A 221 -3.65 4.44 -16.65
C PHE A 221 -3.20 3.08 -16.08
N VAL A 222 -2.32 2.42 -16.81
CA VAL A 222 -1.76 1.11 -16.48
C VAL A 222 -0.27 1.28 -16.21
N ASP A 223 0.13 1.15 -14.92
CA ASP A 223 1.50 1.36 -14.46
C ASP A 223 2.08 0.13 -13.72
#